data_d8ecbd1ae8a57a5f616562d44b98b842
#
_entry.id   d8ecbd1ae8a57a5f616562d44b98b842
#
_cell.length_a   1.000
_cell.length_b   1.000
_cell.length_c   1.000
_cell.angle_alpha   90.00
_cell.angle_beta   90.00
_cell.angle_gamma   90.00
#
_symmetry.space_group_name_H-M   'P 1'
#
loop_
_entity.id
_entity.type
_entity.pdbx_description
1 polymer ?
#
loop_
_entity_poly.entity_id
_entity_poly.type
_entity_poly.pdbx_seq_one_letter_code
_entity_poly.pdbx_strand_id
1 'polypeptide(L)'
;MIEVYLVGGCFWGVEAYFSNLDGVIKTEVGYANGKTATTTYEELKVTGFAETVKVSFDEEIISLNEIFEHFYYIIDPTSLNKQGNDVGSQYRTGIYSRSEAILKAARNFLNIKQENEKEKIMVEVKVLNNYIRAEEYHQDYLKKNPAGYCHINLDDILEI
;
A
#
# COMPACT_ATOMS: atom_id res chain seq x y z
N MET A 1 -5.95 -18.19 -0.91
CA MET A 1 -5.88 -16.77 -0.53
C MET A 1 -4.43 -16.31 -0.64
N ILE A 2 -4.21 -15.23 -1.35
CA ILE A 2 -2.89 -14.63 -1.56
C ILE A 2 -2.82 -13.34 -0.75
N GLU A 3 -1.63 -13.05 -0.22
CA GLU A 3 -1.37 -11.82 0.54
C GLU A 3 -0.27 -11.01 -0.12
N VAL A 4 -0.47 -9.70 -0.20
CA VAL A 4 0.53 -8.73 -0.66
C VAL A 4 0.49 -7.52 0.26
N TYR A 5 1.64 -6.88 0.44
CA TYR A 5 1.79 -5.72 1.32
C TYR A 5 1.99 -4.48 0.46
N LEU A 6 1.03 -3.57 0.50
CA LEU A 6 0.99 -2.37 -0.33
C LEU A 6 1.26 -1.13 0.52
N VAL A 7 2.17 -0.30 0.06
CA VAL A 7 2.66 0.89 0.75
C VAL A 7 2.39 2.08 -0.17
N GLY A 8 1.40 2.89 0.18
CA GLY A 8 0.90 3.93 -0.71
C GLY A 8 0.51 5.23 -0.02
N GLY A 9 1.31 5.69 0.93
CA GLY A 9 1.01 6.87 1.73
C GLY A 9 0.16 6.53 2.94
N CYS A 10 -0.74 7.42 3.32
CA CYS A 10 -1.60 7.19 4.49
C CYS A 10 -2.42 5.90 4.34
N PHE A 11 -2.23 4.98 5.25
CA PHE A 11 -2.86 3.66 5.14
C PHE A 11 -4.37 3.65 5.38
N TRP A 12 -4.94 4.69 5.98
CA TRP A 12 -6.39 4.79 6.15
C TRP A 12 -7.12 4.77 4.79
N GLY A 13 -6.66 5.58 3.84
CA GLY A 13 -7.26 5.66 2.51
C GLY A 13 -6.99 4.42 1.67
N VAL A 14 -5.77 3.91 1.71
CA VAL A 14 -5.40 2.68 0.97
C VAL A 14 -6.25 1.51 1.45
N GLU A 15 -6.40 1.33 2.77
CA GLU A 15 -7.24 0.27 3.32
C GLU A 15 -8.70 0.43 2.90
N ALA A 16 -9.26 1.64 3.01
CA ALA A 16 -10.65 1.88 2.64
C ALA A 16 -10.91 1.57 1.18
N TYR A 17 -9.99 1.96 0.29
CA TYR A 17 -10.10 1.66 -1.13
C TYR A 17 -10.13 0.15 -1.38
N PHE A 18 -9.13 -0.58 -0.89
CA PHE A 18 -9.01 -2.01 -1.17
C PHE A 18 -10.12 -2.83 -0.49
N SER A 19 -10.57 -2.44 0.69
CA SER A 19 -11.65 -3.17 1.37
C SER A 19 -12.99 -3.13 0.63
N ASN A 20 -13.15 -2.23 -0.34
CA ASN A 20 -14.35 -2.12 -1.16
C ASN A 20 -14.26 -2.90 -2.48
N LEU A 21 -13.14 -3.56 -2.78
CA LEU A 21 -12.97 -4.29 -4.03
C LEU A 21 -13.49 -5.72 -3.92
N ASP A 22 -14.26 -6.15 -4.93
CA ASP A 22 -14.66 -7.55 -5.04
C ASP A 22 -13.42 -8.44 -5.19
N GLY A 23 -13.36 -9.51 -4.42
CA GLY A 23 -12.22 -10.41 -4.39
C GLY A 23 -11.21 -10.12 -3.29
N VAL A 24 -11.22 -8.93 -2.71
CA VAL A 24 -10.44 -8.64 -1.50
C VAL A 24 -11.19 -9.19 -0.30
N ILE A 25 -10.59 -10.16 0.36
CA ILE A 25 -11.21 -10.90 1.46
C ILE A 25 -10.98 -10.17 2.79
N LYS A 26 -9.77 -9.64 2.97
CA LYS A 26 -9.38 -9.02 4.24
C LYS A 26 -8.31 -7.95 3.99
N THR A 27 -8.38 -6.88 4.76
CA THR A 27 -7.34 -5.87 4.86
C THR A 27 -6.88 -5.72 6.32
N GLU A 28 -5.62 -5.36 6.48
CA GLU A 28 -5.05 -5.05 7.80
C GLU A 28 -4.03 -3.94 7.60
N VAL A 29 -4.08 -2.89 8.42
CA VAL A 29 -3.05 -1.85 8.39
C VAL A 29 -1.94 -2.16 9.37
N GLY A 30 -0.73 -1.79 8.99
CA GLY A 30 0.46 -2.05 9.78
C GLY A 30 1.65 -1.21 9.35
N TYR A 31 2.81 -1.58 9.86
CA TYR A 31 4.08 -0.91 9.61
C TYR A 31 5.09 -1.93 9.11
N ALA A 32 5.78 -1.61 8.02
CA ALA A 32 6.69 -2.56 7.39
C ALA A 32 8.06 -1.96 7.10
N ASN A 33 9.05 -2.86 7.07
CA ASN A 33 10.42 -2.58 6.63
C ASN A 33 11.07 -1.39 7.33
N GLY A 34 10.96 -1.35 8.65
CA GLY A 34 11.66 -0.39 9.49
C GLY A 34 13.00 -0.91 9.99
N LYS A 35 13.71 -0.07 10.73
CA LYS A 35 15.09 -0.31 11.20
C LYS A 35 15.15 -0.93 12.58
N THR A 36 14.04 -0.95 13.32
CA THR A 36 13.96 -1.43 14.70
C THR A 36 13.09 -2.67 14.80
N ALA A 37 13.12 -3.34 15.96
CA ALA A 37 12.30 -4.52 16.18
C ALA A 37 10.80 -4.19 16.31
N THR A 38 10.48 -3.02 16.88
CA THR A 38 9.12 -2.56 17.12
C THR A 38 8.98 -1.09 16.79
N THR A 39 7.76 -0.63 16.62
CA THR A 39 7.43 0.78 16.44
C THR A 39 6.02 1.09 16.93
N THR A 40 5.74 2.38 17.07
CA THR A 40 4.39 2.92 17.25
C THR A 40 4.14 3.94 16.15
N TYR A 41 2.88 4.36 15.99
CA TYR A 41 2.52 5.37 15.00
C TYR A 41 3.34 6.66 15.16
N GLU A 42 3.55 7.09 16.40
CA GLU A 42 4.25 8.33 16.73
C GLU A 42 5.76 8.26 16.44
N GLU A 43 6.32 7.06 16.38
CA GLU A 43 7.76 6.84 16.23
C GLU A 43 8.21 6.58 14.81
N LEU A 44 7.29 6.55 13.82
CA LEU A 44 7.59 6.13 12.45
C LEU A 44 8.72 6.89 11.78
N LYS A 45 8.85 8.20 12.05
CA LYS A 45 9.93 9.01 11.46
C LYS A 45 11.32 8.55 11.92
N VAL A 46 11.42 8.04 13.14
CA VAL A 46 12.67 7.58 13.73
C VAL A 46 12.94 6.12 13.39
N THR A 47 11.92 5.27 13.45
CA THR A 47 12.06 3.83 13.24
C THR A 47 12.12 3.44 11.78
N GLY A 48 11.68 4.30 10.86
CA GLY A 48 11.80 4.11 9.42
C GLY A 48 10.81 3.14 8.81
N PHE A 49 9.78 2.72 9.55
CA PHE A 49 8.72 1.87 9.02
C PHE A 49 7.80 2.65 8.09
N ALA A 50 7.29 1.98 7.07
CA ALA A 50 6.28 2.54 6.17
C ALA A 50 4.87 2.13 6.59
N GLU A 51 3.92 3.05 6.45
CA GLU A 51 2.50 2.74 6.60
C GLU A 51 2.07 1.79 5.49
N THR A 52 1.55 0.64 5.87
CA THR A 52 1.36 -0.52 4.99
C THR A 52 -0.04 -1.09 5.14
N VAL A 53 -0.60 -1.57 4.04
CA VAL A 53 -1.83 -2.35 4.05
C VAL A 53 -1.52 -3.77 3.58
N LYS A 54 -1.79 -4.75 4.43
CA LYS A 54 -1.78 -6.15 4.02
C LYS A 54 -3.12 -6.47 3.37
N VAL A 55 -3.09 -6.80 2.09
CA VAL A 55 -4.28 -7.14 1.30
C VAL A 55 -4.29 -8.65 1.06
N SER A 56 -5.35 -9.30 1.54
CA SER A 56 -5.59 -10.72 1.30
C SER A 56 -6.72 -10.85 0.28
N PHE A 57 -6.49 -11.58 -0.80
CA PHE A 57 -7.43 -11.64 -1.91
C PHE A 57 -7.57 -13.05 -2.49
N ASP A 58 -8.72 -13.27 -3.17
CA ASP A 58 -9.01 -14.49 -3.91
C ASP A 58 -8.64 -14.26 -5.39
N GLU A 59 -7.60 -14.96 -5.84
CA GLU A 59 -7.10 -14.80 -7.22
C GLU A 59 -8.06 -15.31 -8.30
N GLU A 60 -9.10 -16.05 -7.94
CA GLU A 60 -10.16 -16.46 -8.87
C GLU A 60 -11.13 -15.31 -9.15
N ILE A 61 -11.19 -14.31 -8.25
CA ILE A 61 -12.09 -13.15 -8.38
C ILE A 61 -11.33 -11.93 -8.86
N ILE A 62 -10.15 -11.66 -8.27
CA ILE A 62 -9.30 -10.53 -8.65
C ILE A 62 -7.86 -11.02 -8.76
N SER A 63 -7.20 -10.73 -9.88
CA SER A 63 -5.84 -11.16 -10.11
C SER A 63 -4.82 -10.26 -9.38
N LEU A 64 -3.62 -10.78 -9.20
CA LEU A 64 -2.51 -10.00 -8.65
C LEU A 64 -2.23 -8.75 -9.52
N ASN A 65 -2.29 -8.91 -10.84
CA ASN A 65 -2.08 -7.78 -11.76
C ASN A 65 -3.15 -6.71 -11.59
N GLU A 66 -4.41 -7.11 -11.39
CA GLU A 66 -5.50 -6.17 -11.11
C GLU A 66 -5.31 -5.46 -9.76
N ILE A 67 -4.81 -6.16 -8.74
CA ILE A 67 -4.41 -5.55 -7.46
C ILE A 67 -3.37 -4.46 -7.71
N PHE A 68 -2.35 -4.73 -8.53
CA PHE A 68 -1.32 -3.74 -8.88
C PHE A 68 -1.89 -2.56 -9.67
N GLU A 69 -2.83 -2.81 -10.59
CA GLU A 69 -3.49 -1.73 -11.34
C GLU A 69 -4.26 -0.79 -10.41
N HIS A 70 -5.02 -1.35 -9.48
CA HIS A 70 -5.74 -0.55 -8.48
C HIS A 70 -4.76 0.25 -7.60
N PHE A 71 -3.68 -0.38 -7.16
CA PHE A 71 -2.66 0.28 -6.35
C PHE A 71 -2.03 1.46 -7.10
N TYR A 72 -1.61 1.23 -8.35
CA TYR A 72 -0.98 2.26 -9.18
C TYR A 72 -1.92 3.44 -9.42
N TYR A 73 -3.22 3.16 -9.57
CA TYR A 73 -4.25 4.16 -9.80
C TYR A 73 -4.42 5.15 -8.64
N ILE A 74 -4.24 4.70 -7.40
CA ILE A 74 -4.52 5.51 -6.21
C ILE A 74 -3.29 6.23 -5.65
N ILE A 75 -2.11 6.02 -6.21
CA ILE A 75 -0.88 6.67 -5.74
C ILE A 75 -0.35 7.65 -6.78
N ASP A 76 0.56 8.53 -6.34
CA ASP A 76 1.47 9.25 -7.24
C ASP A 76 2.76 8.43 -7.34
N PRO A 77 2.96 7.67 -8.45
CA PRO A 77 4.05 6.71 -8.51
C PRO A 77 5.43 7.33 -8.69
N THR A 78 5.52 8.60 -9.06
CA THR A 78 6.79 9.30 -9.27
C THR A 78 7.20 10.16 -8.08
N SER A 79 6.37 10.21 -7.03
CA SER A 79 6.65 10.97 -5.82
C SER A 79 7.50 10.18 -4.84
N LEU A 80 8.55 10.82 -4.32
CA LEU A 80 9.43 10.19 -3.32
C LEU A 80 9.04 10.65 -1.92
N ASN A 81 8.74 9.69 -1.04
CA ASN A 81 8.44 9.94 0.37
C ASN A 81 7.33 10.98 0.60
N LYS A 82 6.37 11.03 -0.32
CA LYS A 82 5.26 11.98 -0.24
C LYS A 82 4.06 11.45 -1.02
N GLN A 83 2.89 11.53 -0.41
CA GLN A 83 1.60 11.28 -1.07
C GLN A 83 0.61 12.34 -0.62
N GLY A 84 0.12 13.14 -1.57
CA GLY A 84 -0.74 14.28 -1.24
C GLY A 84 -0.02 15.25 -0.30
N ASN A 85 -0.64 15.57 0.81
CA ASN A 85 -0.09 16.46 1.84
C ASN A 85 0.80 15.74 2.86
N ASP A 86 0.87 14.41 2.80
CA ASP A 86 1.66 13.60 3.74
C ASP A 86 3.10 13.51 3.25
N VAL A 87 4.04 14.00 4.05
CA VAL A 87 5.47 14.05 3.73
C VAL A 87 6.27 13.28 4.78
N GLY A 88 7.14 12.40 4.34
CA GLY A 88 8.02 11.62 5.20
C GLY A 88 8.23 10.21 4.65
N SER A 89 9.29 9.53 5.11
CA SER A 89 9.60 8.17 4.66
C SER A 89 8.52 7.16 5.03
N GLN A 90 7.71 7.41 6.07
CA GLN A 90 6.57 6.56 6.41
C GLN A 90 5.48 6.58 5.34
N TYR A 91 5.47 7.56 4.45
CA TYR A 91 4.53 7.72 3.35
C TYR A 91 5.14 7.37 1.99
N ARG A 92 6.29 6.69 1.96
CA ARG A 92 6.87 6.19 0.72
C ARG A 92 5.95 5.16 0.08
N THR A 93 6.19 4.86 -1.20
CA THR A 93 5.41 3.87 -1.94
C THR A 93 6.21 2.60 -2.18
N GLY A 94 5.53 1.47 -2.13
CA GLY A 94 6.19 0.18 -2.33
C GLY A 94 5.23 -0.98 -2.43
N ILE A 95 5.77 -2.09 -2.92
CA ILE A 95 5.11 -3.40 -2.94
C ILE A 95 6.07 -4.36 -2.24
N TYR A 96 5.63 -4.95 -1.14
CA TYR A 96 6.45 -5.86 -0.34
C TYR A 96 5.83 -7.25 -0.29
N SER A 97 6.69 -8.25 -0.29
CA SER A 97 6.27 -9.65 -0.17
C SER A 97 7.45 -10.51 0.27
N ARG A 98 7.15 -11.66 0.86
CA ARG A 98 8.15 -12.72 1.07
C ARG A 98 8.22 -13.69 -0.12
N SER A 99 7.30 -13.58 -1.08
CA SER A 99 7.26 -14.40 -2.29
C SER A 99 8.05 -13.75 -3.42
N GLU A 100 9.10 -14.42 -3.90
CA GLU A 100 9.87 -13.92 -5.05
C GLU A 100 9.02 -13.83 -6.32
N ALA A 101 8.05 -14.72 -6.49
CA ALA A 101 7.12 -14.68 -7.62
C ALA A 101 6.30 -13.40 -7.64
N ILE A 102 5.81 -12.96 -6.47
CA ILE A 102 5.05 -11.71 -6.33
C ILE A 102 5.96 -10.51 -6.61
N LEU A 103 7.18 -10.51 -6.07
CA LEU A 103 8.13 -9.42 -6.29
C LEU A 103 8.52 -9.30 -7.77
N LYS A 104 8.72 -10.42 -8.44
CA LYS A 104 9.01 -10.44 -9.89
C LYS A 104 7.83 -9.88 -10.69
N ALA A 105 6.62 -10.29 -10.37
CA ALA A 105 5.41 -9.77 -11.02
C ALA A 105 5.28 -8.26 -10.82
N ALA A 106 5.57 -7.77 -9.62
CA ALA A 106 5.54 -6.34 -9.30
C ALA A 106 6.58 -5.55 -10.11
N ARG A 107 7.81 -6.06 -10.21
CA ARG A 107 8.87 -5.43 -11.02
C ARG A 107 8.47 -5.35 -12.49
N ASN A 108 7.95 -6.45 -13.04
CA ASN A 108 7.50 -6.48 -14.43
C ASN A 108 6.36 -5.49 -14.67
N PHE A 109 5.41 -5.41 -13.75
CA PHE A 109 4.30 -4.46 -13.82
C PHE A 109 4.82 -3.01 -13.88
N LEU A 110 5.72 -2.64 -12.97
CA LEU A 110 6.26 -1.28 -12.90
C LEU A 110 7.16 -0.96 -14.09
N ASN A 111 7.90 -1.93 -14.62
CA ASN A 111 8.73 -1.73 -15.82
C ASN A 111 7.84 -1.39 -17.03
N ILE A 112 6.70 -2.05 -17.18
CA ILE A 112 5.74 -1.73 -18.24
C ILE A 112 5.16 -0.34 -18.05
N LYS A 113 4.77 0.03 -16.83
CA LYS A 113 4.27 1.37 -16.53
C LYS A 113 5.31 2.46 -16.79
N GLN A 114 6.60 2.18 -16.51
CA GLN A 114 7.68 3.15 -16.72
C GLN A 114 7.78 3.59 -18.18
N GLU A 115 7.44 2.73 -19.12
CA GLU A 115 7.48 3.05 -20.56
C GLU A 115 6.60 4.26 -20.91
N ASN A 116 5.53 4.50 -20.17
CA ASN A 116 4.58 5.59 -20.38
C ASN A 116 4.74 6.76 -19.40
N GLU A 117 5.70 6.67 -18.49
CA GLU A 117 5.97 7.73 -17.51
C GLU A 117 7.18 8.56 -17.93
N LYS A 118 7.05 9.89 -17.84
CA LYS A 118 8.16 10.80 -18.15
C LYS A 118 9.19 10.84 -17.03
N GLU A 119 8.72 10.72 -15.79
CA GLU A 119 9.56 10.73 -14.60
C GLU A 119 9.81 9.32 -14.11
N LYS A 120 10.86 9.15 -13.32
CA LYS A 120 11.19 7.86 -12.74
C LYS A 120 10.10 7.44 -11.73
N ILE A 121 9.59 6.22 -11.88
CA ILE A 121 8.70 5.61 -10.89
C ILE A 121 9.51 5.35 -9.62
N MET A 122 9.01 5.84 -8.49
CA MET A 122 9.67 5.76 -7.18
C MET A 122 9.10 4.65 -6.28
N VAL A 123 8.18 3.85 -6.80
CA VAL A 123 7.62 2.70 -6.08
C VAL A 123 8.71 1.65 -5.90
N GLU A 124 9.07 1.36 -4.66
CA GLU A 124 10.07 0.31 -4.39
C GLU A 124 9.42 -1.08 -4.37
N VAL A 125 10.16 -2.09 -4.81
CA VAL A 125 9.75 -3.50 -4.73
C VAL A 125 10.78 -4.21 -3.89
N LYS A 126 10.40 -4.66 -2.70
CA LYS A 126 11.34 -5.23 -1.73
C LYS A 126 10.76 -6.42 -0.98
N VAL A 127 11.65 -7.27 -0.52
CA VAL A 127 11.31 -8.35 0.41
C VAL A 127 10.71 -7.72 1.69
N LEU A 128 9.64 -8.32 2.19
CA LEU A 128 9.09 -7.95 3.49
C LEU A 128 10.03 -8.49 4.58
N ASN A 129 10.79 -7.61 5.20
CA ASN A 129 11.74 -7.98 6.25
C ASN A 129 11.08 -8.05 7.62
N ASN A 130 10.20 -7.11 7.91
CA ASN A 130 9.43 -7.08 9.15
C ASN A 130 8.10 -6.39 8.93
N TYR A 131 7.11 -6.81 9.70
CA TYR A 131 5.78 -6.22 9.66
C TYR A 131 5.18 -6.26 11.06
N ILE A 132 4.60 -5.15 11.47
CA ILE A 132 3.95 -4.99 12.77
C ILE A 132 2.54 -4.51 12.52
N ARG A 133 1.54 -5.26 13.02
CA ARG A 133 0.15 -4.83 12.94
C ARG A 133 -0.01 -3.51 13.70
N ALA A 134 -0.64 -2.53 13.07
CA ALA A 134 -0.88 -1.23 13.70
C ALA A 134 -1.93 -1.35 14.82
N GLU A 135 -1.93 -0.35 15.67
CA GLU A 135 -2.85 -0.24 16.80
C GLU A 135 -4.31 -0.40 16.34
N GLU A 136 -5.15 -0.96 17.18
CA GLU A 136 -6.54 -1.29 16.83
C GLU A 136 -7.33 -0.08 16.33
N TYR A 137 -7.07 1.11 16.84
CA TYR A 137 -7.80 2.31 16.44
C TYR A 137 -7.53 2.73 14.99
N HIS A 138 -6.43 2.25 14.37
CA HIS A 138 -6.13 2.47 12.96
C HIS A 138 -6.83 1.47 12.04
N GLN A 139 -7.25 0.32 12.55
CA GLN A 139 -7.92 -0.69 11.72
C GLN A 139 -9.30 -0.20 11.29
N ASP A 140 -9.60 -0.27 9.98
CA ASP A 140 -10.86 0.21 9.41
C ASP A 140 -11.19 1.66 9.81
N TYR A 141 -10.16 2.51 9.88
CA TYR A 141 -10.26 3.86 10.43
C TYR A 141 -11.36 4.70 9.76
N LEU A 142 -11.44 4.69 8.44
CA LEU A 142 -12.41 5.50 7.71
C LEU A 142 -13.84 4.93 7.78
N LYS A 143 -14.02 3.64 8.07
CA LYS A 143 -15.33 3.08 8.38
C LYS A 143 -15.83 3.58 9.73
N LYS A 144 -14.92 3.67 10.70
CA LYS A 144 -15.21 4.18 12.06
C LYS A 144 -15.32 5.71 12.11
N ASN A 145 -14.58 6.38 11.21
CA ASN A 145 -14.45 7.84 11.15
C ASN A 145 -14.66 8.33 9.72
N PRO A 146 -15.91 8.35 9.18
CA PRO A 146 -16.15 8.69 7.77
C PRO A 146 -15.69 10.08 7.36
N ALA A 147 -15.58 11.01 8.32
CA ALA A 147 -15.09 12.37 8.07
C ALA A 147 -13.56 12.49 8.22
N GLY A 148 -12.85 11.39 8.47
CA GLY A 148 -11.41 11.37 8.61
C GLY A 148 -10.68 11.73 7.33
N TYR A 149 -9.41 12.15 7.47
CA TYR A 149 -8.56 12.53 6.34
C TYR A 149 -8.32 11.35 5.39
N CYS A 150 -8.48 11.61 4.09
CA CYS A 150 -8.15 10.68 3.03
C CYS A 150 -7.65 11.44 1.80
N HIS A 151 -6.46 11.10 1.30
CA HIS A 151 -5.91 11.70 0.06
C HIS A 151 -6.42 10.99 -1.20
N ILE A 152 -7.20 9.92 -1.04
CA ILE A 152 -7.74 9.11 -2.14
C ILE A 152 -9.23 9.41 -2.28
N ASN A 153 -9.69 9.58 -3.53
CA ASN A 153 -11.12 9.68 -3.80
C ASN A 153 -11.74 8.27 -3.78
N LEU A 154 -12.43 7.94 -2.70
CA LEU A 154 -13.02 6.61 -2.50
C LEU A 154 -14.24 6.36 -3.39
N ASP A 155 -14.81 7.39 -4.00
CA ASP A 155 -15.91 7.24 -4.97
C ASP A 155 -15.40 6.93 -6.37
N ASP A 156 -14.09 7.10 -6.61
CA ASP A 156 -13.43 6.86 -7.89
C ASP A 156 -12.68 5.54 -7.84
N ILE A 157 -13.42 4.45 -8.10
CA ILE A 157 -12.83 3.09 -8.17
C ILE A 157 -12.50 2.80 -9.63
N LEU A 158 -11.25 2.38 -9.87
CA LEU A 158 -10.80 2.00 -11.20
C LEU A 158 -11.65 0.85 -11.76
N GLU A 159 -12.19 1.03 -12.95
CA GLU A 159 -12.90 -0.03 -13.69
C GLU A 159 -11.91 -0.76 -14.59
N ILE A 160 -11.83 -2.08 -14.38
CA ILE A 160 -10.93 -2.93 -15.17
C ILE A 160 -11.71 -4.09 -15.78
#